data_2de3261064e139acd89b11780ff109ca
#
_entry.id   2de3261064e139acd89b11780ff109ca
#
_cell.length_a   1.000
_cell.length_b   1.000
_cell.length_c   1.000
_cell.angle_alpha   90.00
_cell.angle_beta   90.00
_cell.angle_gamma   90.00
#
_symmetry.space_group_name_H-M   'P 1'
#
loop_
_entity.id
_entity.type
_entity.pdbx_description
1 polymer ?
#
loop_
_entity_poly.entity_id
_entity_poly.type
_entity_poly.pdbx_seq_one_letter_code
_entity_poly.pdbx_strand_id
1 'polypeptide(L)'
;MKTTEASLRIGKAILSQALGGVVVIVLTGHALALDLYVAPNGSDTNPGTEIAPLATLAAARDTARKVAGKEAVTVYVGDGVYYLPETLVFTPADSGSEELPVVYRAVNEGRAVLSGGSELQLAWKPFRDGIFQAATPQGLEIDQLFINGKAQRMARYPNYDAAKKTDAYQGYAADAFSKERAAKWADPVGGYIHALHSKRWGGYHYRITGKDAEGNVTYEGGWQNNRQMGMHKDFRMVENIFEELDAPGEWFHDRKTSTLYFLPAQGTDLAA
;
A
#
# COMPACT_ATOMS: atom_id res chain seq x y z
N MET A 1 -34.59 -41.63 10.11
CA MET A 1 -34.22 -42.83 9.32
C MET A 1 -34.46 -42.52 7.85
N LYS A 2 -33.42 -42.21 7.11
CA LYS A 2 -33.29 -42.35 5.65
C LYS A 2 -31.82 -42.22 5.32
N THR A 3 -31.21 -43.35 5.10
CA THR A 3 -29.85 -43.54 4.56
C THR A 3 -29.86 -43.20 3.09
N THR A 4 -28.91 -42.38 2.65
CA THR A 4 -28.66 -42.15 1.23
C THR A 4 -27.34 -42.81 0.86
N GLU A 5 -27.42 -43.90 0.14
CA GLU A 5 -26.30 -44.67 -0.40
C GLU A 5 -25.61 -43.87 -1.52
N ALA A 6 -24.30 -43.78 -1.45
CA ALA A 6 -23.44 -43.31 -2.54
C ALA A 6 -23.27 -44.46 -3.57
N SER A 7 -23.86 -44.27 -4.74
CA SER A 7 -23.79 -45.25 -5.83
C SER A 7 -22.43 -45.15 -6.55
N LEU A 8 -21.55 -46.09 -6.28
CA LEU A 8 -20.32 -46.31 -7.04
C LEU A 8 -20.67 -47.04 -8.33
N ARG A 9 -20.67 -46.36 -9.48
CA ARG A 9 -20.86 -47.00 -10.78
C ARG A 9 -19.54 -47.62 -11.25
N ILE A 10 -19.39 -48.91 -11.06
CA ILE A 10 -18.37 -49.74 -11.69
C ILE A 10 -18.86 -50.09 -13.10
N GLY A 11 -18.18 -49.52 -14.10
CA GLY A 11 -18.46 -49.88 -15.52
C GLY A 11 -18.01 -51.34 -15.80
N LYS A 12 -18.94 -52.18 -16.21
CA LYS A 12 -18.65 -53.54 -16.67
C LYS A 12 -17.87 -53.48 -17.99
N ALA A 13 -16.65 -54.03 -17.98
CA ALA A 13 -15.91 -54.33 -19.20
C ALA A 13 -16.54 -55.58 -19.85
N ILE A 14 -17.03 -55.48 -21.09
CA ILE A 14 -17.45 -56.62 -21.92
C ILE A 14 -16.17 -57.10 -22.61
N LEU A 15 -15.76 -58.33 -22.28
CA LEU A 15 -14.67 -59.01 -22.93
C LEU A 15 -15.27 -59.72 -24.20
N SER A 16 -14.96 -59.21 -25.38
CA SER A 16 -15.21 -59.91 -26.65
C SER A 16 -13.87 -60.33 -27.26
N GLN A 17 -13.66 -61.63 -27.40
CA GLN A 17 -12.49 -62.15 -28.08
C GLN A 17 -12.65 -62.00 -29.60
N ALA A 18 -11.67 -61.36 -30.21
CA ALA A 18 -10.96 -61.81 -31.42
C ALA A 18 -10.11 -60.69 -32.06
N LEU A 19 -8.94 -61.07 -32.50
CA LEU A 19 -7.97 -60.41 -33.37
C LEU A 19 -7.23 -59.20 -32.79
N GLY A 20 -5.96 -59.43 -32.44
CA GLY A 20 -4.76 -58.56 -32.59
C GLY A 20 -4.90 -57.04 -32.50
N GLY A 21 -5.68 -56.52 -31.56
CA GLY A 21 -5.78 -55.08 -31.35
C GLY A 21 -4.90 -54.65 -30.15
N VAL A 22 -3.93 -53.79 -30.39
CA VAL A 22 -3.19 -53.09 -29.35
C VAL A 22 -4.18 -52.19 -28.60
N VAL A 23 -4.51 -52.52 -27.35
CA VAL A 23 -5.27 -51.61 -26.47
C VAL A 23 -4.34 -50.53 -26.01
N VAL A 24 -4.43 -49.37 -26.63
CA VAL A 24 -3.80 -48.14 -26.12
C VAL A 24 -4.64 -47.65 -24.94
N ILE A 25 -4.19 -47.93 -23.73
CA ILE A 25 -4.75 -47.30 -22.51
C ILE A 25 -4.27 -45.86 -22.51
N VAL A 26 -5.12 -44.91 -22.97
CA VAL A 26 -4.91 -43.49 -22.77
C VAL A 26 -5.17 -43.22 -21.29
N LEU A 27 -4.12 -43.20 -20.49
CA LEU A 27 -4.18 -42.65 -19.15
C LEU A 27 -4.40 -41.13 -19.32
N THR A 28 -5.65 -40.68 -19.22
CA THR A 28 -5.94 -39.26 -19.03
C THR A 28 -5.41 -38.86 -17.67
N GLY A 29 -4.18 -38.37 -17.66
CA GLY A 29 -3.62 -37.75 -16.46
C GLY A 29 -4.53 -36.58 -16.11
N HIS A 30 -5.23 -36.68 -14.99
CA HIS A 30 -5.90 -35.52 -14.42
C HIS A 30 -4.76 -34.58 -13.98
N ALA A 31 -4.69 -33.40 -14.57
CA ALA A 31 -3.81 -32.35 -14.07
C ALA A 31 -4.21 -32.10 -12.61
N LEU A 32 -3.31 -32.37 -11.70
CA LEU A 32 -3.51 -32.04 -10.29
C LEU A 32 -3.60 -30.53 -10.19
N ALA A 33 -4.59 -30.03 -9.49
CA ALA A 33 -4.71 -28.62 -9.16
C ALA A 33 -4.34 -28.44 -7.68
N LEU A 34 -3.47 -27.48 -7.40
CA LEU A 34 -3.08 -27.12 -6.04
C LEU A 34 -3.86 -25.90 -5.58
N ASP A 35 -4.65 -26.04 -4.53
CA ASP A 35 -5.28 -24.93 -3.85
C ASP A 35 -4.47 -24.55 -2.62
N LEU A 36 -4.04 -23.28 -2.55
CA LEU A 36 -3.34 -22.69 -1.41
C LEU A 36 -4.20 -21.61 -0.78
N TYR A 37 -4.18 -21.56 0.54
CA TYR A 37 -4.93 -20.57 1.32
C TYR A 37 -3.98 -19.69 2.12
N VAL A 38 -4.28 -18.39 2.13
CA VAL A 38 -3.55 -17.39 2.91
C VAL A 38 -4.55 -16.65 3.79
N ALA A 39 -4.21 -16.49 5.07
CA ALA A 39 -5.05 -15.75 6.02
C ALA A 39 -4.17 -14.96 7.00
N PRO A 40 -4.61 -13.76 7.50
CA PRO A 40 -3.80 -12.95 8.43
C PRO A 40 -3.44 -13.67 9.73
N ASN A 41 -4.26 -14.62 10.16
CA ASN A 41 -4.04 -15.47 11.34
C ASN A 41 -3.40 -16.83 11.00
N GLY A 42 -2.90 -17.00 9.78
CA GLY A 42 -2.17 -18.19 9.35
C GLY A 42 -0.75 -18.28 9.89
N SER A 43 0.01 -19.24 9.38
CA SER A 43 1.43 -19.38 9.65
C SER A 43 2.17 -19.87 8.41
N ASP A 44 3.32 -19.30 8.08
CA ASP A 44 4.13 -19.72 6.95
C ASP A 44 4.79 -21.10 7.12
N THR A 45 4.66 -21.68 8.31
CA THR A 45 5.01 -23.08 8.58
C THR A 45 3.87 -24.06 8.29
N ASN A 46 2.67 -23.57 8.02
CA ASN A 46 1.52 -24.38 7.67
C ASN A 46 1.61 -24.92 6.23
N PRO A 47 0.87 -25.98 5.89
CA PRO A 47 0.85 -26.53 4.52
C PRO A 47 0.12 -25.67 3.50
N GLY A 48 -0.60 -24.62 3.91
CA GLY A 48 -1.39 -23.77 3.03
C GLY A 48 -2.76 -24.35 2.67
N THR A 49 -3.30 -25.27 3.45
CA THR A 49 -4.67 -25.75 3.30
C THR A 49 -5.69 -24.76 3.89
N GLU A 50 -6.97 -24.92 3.57
CA GLU A 50 -8.03 -24.05 4.10
C GLU A 50 -8.07 -24.03 5.65
N ILE A 51 -7.85 -25.18 6.29
CA ILE A 51 -7.86 -25.29 7.76
C ILE A 51 -6.51 -24.93 8.41
N ALA A 52 -5.43 -24.86 7.63
CA ALA A 52 -4.09 -24.49 8.06
C ALA A 52 -3.45 -23.59 7.00
N PRO A 53 -3.92 -22.33 6.88
CA PRO A 53 -3.47 -21.39 5.86
C PRO A 53 -2.07 -20.85 6.14
N LEU A 54 -1.40 -20.39 5.08
CA LEU A 54 -0.19 -19.59 5.17
C LEU A 54 -0.52 -18.20 5.75
N ALA A 55 0.47 -17.53 6.32
CA ALA A 55 0.31 -16.16 6.82
C ALA A 55 0.56 -15.12 5.71
N THR A 56 1.50 -15.37 4.81
CA THR A 56 1.98 -14.37 3.86
C THR A 56 1.80 -14.79 2.39
N LEU A 57 1.62 -13.78 1.55
CA LEU A 57 1.62 -13.97 0.10
C LEU A 57 2.99 -14.39 -0.43
N ALA A 58 4.08 -14.01 0.25
CA ALA A 58 5.42 -14.44 -0.11
C ALA A 58 5.57 -15.96 0.05
N ALA A 59 5.12 -16.53 1.16
CA ALA A 59 5.15 -17.98 1.37
C ALA A 59 4.25 -18.73 0.38
N ALA A 60 3.08 -18.16 0.06
CA ALA A 60 2.19 -18.73 -0.95
C ALA A 60 2.83 -18.73 -2.35
N ARG A 61 3.47 -17.61 -2.75
CA ARG A 61 4.23 -17.50 -4.00
C ARG A 61 5.35 -18.57 -4.04
N ASP A 62 6.13 -18.68 -2.98
CA ASP A 62 7.27 -19.61 -2.94
C ASP A 62 6.81 -21.07 -2.95
N THR A 63 5.62 -21.33 -2.43
CA THR A 63 5.00 -22.67 -2.50
C THR A 63 4.45 -22.93 -3.89
N ALA A 64 3.70 -22.01 -4.48
CA ALA A 64 3.20 -22.11 -5.85
C ALA A 64 4.32 -22.27 -6.88
N ARG A 65 5.43 -21.57 -6.72
CA ARG A 65 6.62 -21.64 -7.60
C ARG A 65 7.18 -23.07 -7.76
N LYS A 66 7.08 -23.92 -6.72
CA LYS A 66 7.62 -25.28 -6.77
C LYS A 66 6.91 -26.15 -7.81
N VAL A 67 5.66 -25.82 -8.12
CA VAL A 67 4.78 -26.58 -9.01
C VAL A 67 4.30 -25.77 -10.22
N ALA A 68 4.62 -24.50 -10.30
CA ALA A 68 4.27 -23.64 -11.44
C ALA A 68 4.73 -24.25 -12.77
N GLY A 69 3.83 -24.28 -13.77
CA GLY A 69 4.04 -24.92 -15.05
C GLY A 69 3.95 -26.46 -15.05
N LYS A 70 3.72 -27.10 -13.89
CA LYS A 70 3.51 -28.54 -13.75
C LYS A 70 2.11 -28.87 -13.26
N GLU A 71 1.53 -27.99 -12.47
CA GLU A 71 0.18 -28.09 -11.92
C GLU A 71 -0.51 -26.72 -12.03
N ALA A 72 -1.83 -26.72 -12.18
CA ALA A 72 -2.62 -25.51 -12.01
C ALA A 72 -2.62 -25.12 -10.51
N VAL A 73 -2.44 -23.84 -10.20
CA VAL A 73 -2.40 -23.37 -8.81
C VAL A 73 -3.42 -22.25 -8.59
N THR A 74 -4.22 -22.35 -7.55
CA THR A 74 -5.04 -21.23 -7.08
C THR A 74 -4.65 -20.85 -5.66
N VAL A 75 -4.25 -19.60 -5.47
CA VAL A 75 -3.98 -19.01 -4.15
C VAL A 75 -5.21 -18.21 -3.72
N TYR A 76 -5.92 -18.71 -2.73
CA TYR A 76 -7.08 -18.06 -2.11
C TYR A 76 -6.61 -17.15 -0.97
N VAL A 77 -6.84 -15.85 -1.14
CA VAL A 77 -6.47 -14.84 -0.15
C VAL A 77 -7.69 -14.51 0.70
N GLY A 78 -7.65 -14.87 1.97
CA GLY A 78 -8.72 -14.65 2.94
C GLY A 78 -8.93 -13.17 3.24
N ASP A 79 -10.05 -12.86 3.92
CA ASP A 79 -10.39 -11.51 4.33
C ASP A 79 -9.34 -10.96 5.32
N GLY A 80 -8.98 -9.70 5.18
CA GLY A 80 -8.09 -8.98 6.09
C GLY A 80 -7.08 -8.09 5.39
N VAL A 81 -6.20 -7.48 6.19
CA VAL A 81 -5.11 -6.63 5.71
C VAL A 81 -3.81 -7.40 5.79
N TYR A 82 -3.10 -7.45 4.68
CA TYR A 82 -1.79 -8.07 4.55
C TYR A 82 -0.74 -6.98 4.38
N TYR A 83 0.03 -6.70 5.41
CA TYR A 83 1.13 -5.76 5.35
C TYR A 83 2.33 -6.43 4.70
N LEU A 84 2.85 -5.82 3.64
CA LEU A 84 4.01 -6.31 2.89
C LEU A 84 5.26 -5.59 3.41
N PRO A 85 6.13 -6.26 4.17
CA PRO A 85 7.36 -5.64 4.70
C PRO A 85 8.37 -5.36 3.60
N GLU A 86 8.24 -6.05 2.48
CA GLU A 86 9.09 -5.94 1.30
C GLU A 86 8.26 -6.04 0.03
N THR A 87 8.82 -5.60 -1.08
CA THR A 87 8.20 -5.76 -2.40
C THR A 87 7.98 -7.24 -2.71
N LEU A 88 6.73 -7.62 -2.96
CA LEU A 88 6.40 -8.98 -3.43
C LEU A 88 6.76 -9.08 -4.92
N VAL A 89 7.89 -9.73 -5.20
CA VAL A 89 8.42 -9.85 -6.56
C VAL A 89 7.98 -11.16 -7.20
N PHE A 90 7.36 -11.08 -8.37
CA PHE A 90 7.07 -12.21 -9.24
C PHE A 90 8.08 -12.24 -10.38
N THR A 91 8.52 -13.43 -10.76
CA THR A 91 9.49 -13.70 -11.82
C THR A 91 8.92 -14.70 -12.82
N PRO A 92 9.56 -14.98 -13.96
CA PRO A 92 9.14 -16.03 -14.84
C PRO A 92 8.98 -17.40 -14.17
N ALA A 93 9.69 -17.66 -13.06
CA ALA A 93 9.56 -18.91 -12.30
C ALA A 93 8.22 -19.04 -11.54
N ASP A 94 7.46 -17.96 -11.44
CA ASP A 94 6.14 -17.94 -10.80
C ASP A 94 5.00 -18.08 -11.83
N SER A 95 5.34 -18.17 -13.11
CA SER A 95 4.37 -18.21 -14.20
C SER A 95 3.84 -19.61 -14.43
N GLY A 96 2.53 -19.71 -14.64
CA GLY A 96 1.88 -20.88 -15.22
C GLY A 96 1.85 -20.85 -16.75
N SER A 97 1.02 -21.69 -17.34
CA SER A 97 0.65 -21.67 -18.75
C SER A 97 -0.86 -21.45 -18.90
N GLU A 98 -1.36 -21.45 -20.14
CA GLU A 98 -2.81 -21.38 -20.40
C GLU A 98 -3.55 -22.59 -19.81
N GLU A 99 -2.95 -23.79 -19.91
CA GLU A 99 -3.53 -25.04 -19.40
C GLU A 99 -3.29 -25.23 -17.90
N LEU A 100 -2.22 -24.66 -17.36
CA LEU A 100 -1.79 -24.79 -15.96
C LEU A 100 -1.55 -23.42 -15.34
N PRO A 101 -2.59 -22.60 -15.17
CA PRO A 101 -2.44 -21.23 -14.69
C PRO A 101 -2.06 -21.18 -13.20
N VAL A 102 -1.38 -20.10 -12.81
CA VAL A 102 -1.20 -19.71 -11.41
C VAL A 102 -2.09 -18.49 -11.15
N VAL A 103 -3.08 -18.65 -10.29
CA VAL A 103 -4.11 -17.63 -10.04
C VAL A 103 -4.07 -17.20 -8.57
N TYR A 104 -4.07 -15.89 -8.32
CA TYR A 104 -4.26 -15.30 -7.00
C TYR A 104 -5.62 -14.61 -6.97
N ARG A 105 -6.47 -14.96 -6.01
CA ARG A 105 -7.81 -14.40 -5.91
C ARG A 105 -8.25 -14.24 -4.46
N ALA A 106 -8.98 -13.17 -4.18
CA ALA A 106 -9.63 -13.03 -2.89
C ALA A 106 -10.73 -14.10 -2.71
N VAL A 107 -10.89 -14.62 -1.50
CA VAL A 107 -12.01 -15.49 -1.13
C VAL A 107 -13.32 -14.70 -1.27
N ASN A 108 -13.35 -13.49 -0.71
CA ASN A 108 -14.45 -12.54 -0.84
C ASN A 108 -13.93 -11.26 -1.53
N GLU A 109 -14.57 -10.89 -2.64
CA GLU A 109 -14.18 -9.72 -3.41
C GLU A 109 -14.17 -8.43 -2.56
N GLY A 110 -13.08 -7.65 -2.66
CA GLY A 110 -12.90 -6.39 -1.95
C GLY A 110 -12.58 -6.55 -0.46
N ARG A 111 -12.42 -7.77 0.07
CA ARG A 111 -12.12 -7.98 1.50
C ARG A 111 -10.67 -8.33 1.82
N ALA A 112 -9.89 -8.74 0.84
CA ALA A 112 -8.45 -8.91 0.96
C ALA A 112 -7.76 -7.60 0.56
N VAL A 113 -7.04 -6.98 1.48
CA VAL A 113 -6.32 -5.71 1.25
C VAL A 113 -4.82 -5.95 1.35
N LEU A 114 -4.09 -5.65 0.30
CA LEU A 114 -2.62 -5.67 0.32
C LEU A 114 -2.13 -4.26 0.62
N SER A 115 -1.35 -4.11 1.68
CA SER A 115 -0.82 -2.82 2.11
C SER A 115 0.71 -2.82 2.05
N GLY A 116 1.29 -1.83 1.36
CA GLY A 116 2.73 -1.56 1.41
C GLY A 116 3.15 -0.76 2.64
N GLY A 117 2.21 -0.38 3.51
CA GLY A 117 2.49 0.31 4.76
C GLY A 117 2.80 -0.65 5.90
N SER A 118 3.06 -0.07 7.06
CA SER A 118 3.23 -0.78 8.32
C SER A 118 2.16 -0.34 9.32
N GLU A 119 1.63 -1.28 10.08
CA GLU A 119 0.77 -0.95 11.20
C GLU A 119 1.61 -0.41 12.37
N LEU A 120 1.19 0.74 12.90
CA LEU A 120 1.85 1.37 14.05
C LEU A 120 0.92 1.30 15.26
N GLN A 121 1.39 0.73 16.34
CA GLN A 121 0.72 0.75 17.64
C GLN A 121 1.21 1.98 18.40
N LEU A 122 0.43 3.06 18.37
CA LEU A 122 0.82 4.37 18.91
C LEU A 122 0.08 4.71 20.19
N ALA A 123 0.83 5.13 21.22
CA ALA A 123 0.26 5.64 22.47
C ALA A 123 0.09 7.18 22.37
N TRP A 124 -1.05 7.60 21.89
CA TRP A 124 -1.37 9.01 21.72
C TRP A 124 -1.53 9.73 23.05
N LYS A 125 -0.96 10.93 23.14
CA LYS A 125 -1.06 11.84 24.29
C LYS A 125 -1.44 13.24 23.81
N PRO A 126 -2.30 13.95 24.53
CA PRO A 126 -2.56 15.36 24.24
C PRO A 126 -1.25 16.15 24.24
N PHE A 127 -1.09 17.08 23.31
CA PHE A 127 0.05 18.00 23.24
C PHE A 127 -0.43 19.44 23.52
N ARG A 128 -0.93 20.17 22.54
CA ARG A 128 -1.51 21.52 22.68
C ARG A 128 -2.50 21.77 21.55
N ASP A 129 -3.40 22.72 21.72
CA ASP A 129 -4.30 23.24 20.67
C ASP A 129 -5.09 22.15 19.93
N GLY A 130 -5.46 21.05 20.63
CA GLY A 130 -6.14 19.91 20.04
C GLY A 130 -5.23 18.91 19.31
N ILE A 131 -3.94 19.20 19.20
CA ILE A 131 -2.93 18.30 18.64
C ILE A 131 -2.63 17.19 19.64
N PHE A 132 -2.49 15.96 19.14
CA PHE A 132 -1.96 14.82 19.87
C PHE A 132 -0.56 14.48 19.37
N GLN A 133 0.22 13.81 20.21
CA GLN A 133 1.55 13.32 19.87
C GLN A 133 1.72 11.85 20.28
N ALA A 134 2.54 11.14 19.53
CA ALA A 134 2.93 9.77 19.85
C ALA A 134 4.38 9.50 19.42
N ALA A 135 5.11 8.71 20.21
CA ALA A 135 6.43 8.27 19.80
C ALA A 135 6.31 7.23 18.67
N THR A 136 7.19 7.32 17.70
CA THR A 136 7.32 6.37 16.60
C THR A 136 8.63 5.58 16.70
N PRO A 137 8.77 4.44 16.02
CA PRO A 137 10.05 3.78 15.88
C PRO A 137 11.13 4.72 15.37
N GLN A 138 12.34 4.61 15.93
CA GLN A 138 13.48 5.42 15.49
C GLN A 138 13.84 5.11 14.03
N GLY A 139 14.12 6.14 13.26
CA GLY A 139 14.47 6.01 11.84
C GLY A 139 13.28 5.75 10.90
N LEU A 140 12.05 5.75 11.43
CA LEU A 140 10.86 5.64 10.60
C LEU A 140 10.73 6.88 9.69
N GLU A 141 10.47 6.63 8.41
CA GLU A 141 10.08 7.65 7.44
C GLU A 141 8.62 7.43 7.05
N ILE A 142 7.81 8.47 7.13
CA ILE A 142 6.37 8.42 6.84
C ILE A 142 6.09 9.36 5.67
N ASP A 143 5.61 8.83 4.55
CA ASP A 143 5.12 9.61 3.42
C ASP A 143 3.59 9.70 3.40
N GLN A 144 2.92 8.71 3.97
CA GLN A 144 1.46 8.65 4.04
C GLN A 144 1.04 8.13 5.41
N LEU A 145 0.02 8.75 5.99
CA LEU A 145 -0.58 8.33 7.24
C LEU A 145 -2.04 7.96 7.01
N PHE A 146 -2.43 6.80 7.50
CA PHE A 146 -3.83 6.36 7.55
C PHE A 146 -4.22 6.14 9.00
N ILE A 147 -5.34 6.72 9.42
CA ILE A 147 -5.93 6.49 10.74
C ILE A 147 -7.32 5.91 10.51
N ASN A 148 -7.55 4.72 11.05
CA ASN A 148 -8.82 3.97 10.89
C ASN A 148 -9.22 3.84 9.40
N GLY A 149 -8.25 3.50 8.54
CA GLY A 149 -8.43 3.32 7.10
C GLY A 149 -8.64 4.61 6.29
N LYS A 150 -8.56 5.78 6.91
CA LYS A 150 -8.71 7.09 6.24
C LYS A 150 -7.36 7.76 6.08
N ALA A 151 -7.01 8.14 4.84
CA ALA A 151 -5.80 8.91 4.56
C ALA A 151 -5.87 10.28 5.26
N GLN A 152 -4.78 10.63 5.92
CA GLN A 152 -4.56 11.92 6.56
C GLN A 152 -3.59 12.74 5.72
N ARG A 153 -3.53 14.06 5.93
CA ARG A 153 -2.67 14.97 5.16
C ARG A 153 -1.46 15.39 5.98
N MET A 154 -0.34 15.57 5.33
CA MET A 154 0.76 16.30 5.97
C MET A 154 0.30 17.72 6.30
N ALA A 155 0.76 18.26 7.44
CA ALA A 155 0.61 19.66 7.80
C ALA A 155 1.05 20.56 6.65
N ARG A 156 0.18 21.44 6.16
CA ARG A 156 0.39 22.13 4.90
C ARG A 156 -0.12 23.57 4.88
N TYR A 157 0.48 24.36 3.99
CA TYR A 157 -0.06 25.66 3.64
C TYR A 157 -0.09 25.88 2.12
N PRO A 158 -1.21 26.43 1.58
CA PRO A 158 -2.48 26.64 2.28
C PRO A 158 -3.17 25.32 2.60
N ASN A 159 -4.09 25.37 3.58
CA ASN A 159 -4.87 24.22 3.98
C ASN A 159 -5.68 23.67 2.80
N TYR A 160 -5.92 22.37 2.85
CA TYR A 160 -6.72 21.68 1.84
C TYR A 160 -8.17 22.16 1.87
N ASP A 161 -8.68 22.55 0.71
CA ASP A 161 -10.06 22.95 0.52
C ASP A 161 -10.75 22.01 -0.48
N ALA A 162 -11.61 21.14 0.03
CA ALA A 162 -12.36 20.18 -0.79
C ALA A 162 -13.31 20.85 -1.81
N ALA A 163 -13.69 22.12 -1.59
CA ALA A 163 -14.54 22.86 -2.52
C ALA A 163 -13.76 23.29 -3.77
N LYS A 164 -12.45 23.39 -3.68
CA LYS A 164 -11.53 23.81 -4.76
C LYS A 164 -11.10 22.63 -5.63
N LYS A 165 -12.04 21.82 -6.11
CA LYS A 165 -11.77 20.56 -6.84
C LYS A 165 -10.93 20.74 -8.10
N THR A 166 -11.00 21.87 -8.76
CA THR A 166 -10.28 22.19 -10.01
C THR A 166 -9.00 22.98 -9.78
N ASP A 167 -8.76 23.46 -8.57
CA ASP A 167 -7.56 24.19 -8.25
C ASP A 167 -6.37 23.24 -8.09
N ALA A 168 -5.20 23.72 -8.46
CA ALA A 168 -3.96 23.01 -8.15
C ALA A 168 -3.86 22.75 -6.63
N TYR A 169 -3.56 21.50 -6.26
CA TYR A 169 -3.39 21.07 -4.87
C TYR A 169 -4.62 21.27 -3.96
N GLN A 170 -5.81 21.59 -4.50
CA GLN A 170 -6.99 22.00 -3.73
C GLN A 170 -6.68 23.11 -2.72
N GLY A 171 -5.92 24.09 -3.17
CA GLY A 171 -5.43 25.23 -2.42
C GLY A 171 -3.97 25.52 -2.75
N TYR A 172 -3.71 26.73 -3.22
CA TYR A 172 -2.36 27.20 -3.55
C TYR A 172 -2.20 28.67 -3.09
N ALA A 173 -0.96 29.08 -2.89
CA ALA A 173 -0.64 30.45 -2.49
C ALA A 173 0.70 30.90 -3.10
N ALA A 174 0.75 32.13 -3.59
CA ALA A 174 1.99 32.72 -4.11
C ALA A 174 3.06 32.87 -3.01
N ASP A 175 2.65 33.11 -1.78
CA ASP A 175 3.48 33.29 -0.59
C ASP A 175 3.77 32.01 0.19
N ALA A 176 3.50 30.82 -0.41
CA ALA A 176 3.59 29.53 0.28
C ALA A 176 4.91 29.32 1.05
N PHE A 177 6.00 29.88 0.56
CA PHE A 177 7.29 29.86 1.25
C PHE A 177 7.99 31.24 1.21
N SER A 178 7.21 32.31 1.34
CA SER A 178 7.77 33.65 1.44
C SER A 178 8.63 33.77 2.70
N LYS A 179 9.50 34.74 2.72
CA LYS A 179 10.36 35.03 3.89
C LYS A 179 9.54 35.30 5.15
N GLU A 180 8.43 36.04 5.00
CA GLU A 180 7.53 36.39 6.08
C GLU A 180 6.84 35.16 6.66
N ARG A 181 6.46 34.20 5.80
CA ARG A 181 5.91 32.92 6.24
C ARG A 181 6.99 32.07 6.90
N ALA A 182 8.11 31.89 6.24
CA ALA A 182 9.24 31.09 6.73
C ALA A 182 9.84 31.62 8.05
N ALA A 183 9.64 32.89 8.35
CA ALA A 183 10.03 33.46 9.66
C ALA A 183 9.27 32.83 10.83
N LYS A 184 8.10 32.24 10.60
CA LYS A 184 7.31 31.55 11.64
C LYS A 184 7.79 30.11 11.90
N TRP A 185 8.54 29.53 10.98
CA TRP A 185 9.00 28.15 11.04
C TRP A 185 10.29 28.06 11.85
N ALA A 186 10.29 27.29 12.91
CA ALA A 186 11.49 27.07 13.73
C ALA A 186 12.51 26.23 12.94
N ASP A 187 12.06 25.13 12.35
CA ASP A 187 12.90 24.23 11.57
C ASP A 187 12.13 23.65 10.37
N PRO A 188 12.24 24.25 9.18
CA PRO A 188 11.54 23.76 8.00
C PRO A 188 12.30 22.64 7.26
N VAL A 189 13.45 22.18 7.76
CA VAL A 189 14.25 21.15 7.09
C VAL A 189 13.47 19.86 6.95
N GLY A 190 13.41 19.32 5.72
CA GLY A 190 12.63 18.13 5.40
C GLY A 190 11.17 18.39 5.03
N GLY A 191 10.74 19.64 5.07
CA GLY A 191 9.49 20.06 4.44
C GLY A 191 9.58 20.01 2.92
N TYR A 192 8.43 20.10 2.26
CA TYR A 192 8.34 20.03 0.81
C TYR A 192 7.71 21.30 0.24
N ILE A 193 8.20 21.74 -0.91
CA ILE A 193 7.55 22.72 -1.76
C ILE A 193 7.01 21.99 -2.99
N HIS A 194 5.73 22.14 -3.24
CA HIS A 194 5.08 21.72 -4.47
C HIS A 194 4.72 22.96 -5.28
N ALA A 195 5.08 22.95 -6.54
CA ALA A 195 4.77 24.05 -7.45
C ALA A 195 4.42 23.51 -8.83
N LEU A 196 3.46 24.14 -9.51
CA LEU A 196 3.30 23.85 -10.91
C LEU A 196 4.49 24.41 -11.71
N HIS A 197 4.76 23.77 -12.84
CA HIS A 197 5.63 24.34 -13.87
C HIS A 197 5.13 25.72 -14.31
N SER A 198 6.04 26.63 -14.68
CA SER A 198 5.71 28.01 -15.07
C SER A 198 4.61 28.10 -16.14
N LYS A 199 4.43 27.08 -16.98
CA LYS A 199 3.37 26.96 -17.99
C LYS A 199 2.28 25.93 -17.61
N ARG A 200 2.29 25.43 -16.37
CA ARG A 200 1.32 24.48 -15.79
C ARG A 200 1.20 23.13 -16.51
N TRP A 201 2.28 22.66 -17.13
CA TRP A 201 2.32 21.36 -17.83
C TRP A 201 2.60 20.18 -16.89
N GLY A 202 2.94 20.44 -15.63
CA GLY A 202 3.25 19.44 -14.63
C GLY A 202 3.62 20.11 -13.32
N GLY A 203 3.96 19.30 -12.32
CA GLY A 203 4.39 19.73 -10.99
C GLY A 203 5.88 19.53 -10.79
N TYR A 204 6.44 20.38 -9.95
CA TYR A 204 7.75 20.24 -9.34
C TYR A 204 7.59 19.91 -7.87
N HIS A 205 8.51 19.11 -7.36
CA HIS A 205 8.65 18.81 -5.95
C HIS A 205 10.07 19.18 -5.51
N TYR A 206 10.16 19.93 -4.45
CA TYR A 206 11.43 20.34 -3.86
C TYR A 206 11.45 19.98 -2.39
N ARG A 207 12.61 19.56 -1.90
CA ARG A 207 12.84 19.36 -0.47
C ARG A 207 13.45 20.62 0.12
N ILE A 208 12.91 21.11 1.21
CA ILE A 208 13.45 22.23 1.94
C ILE A 208 14.71 21.78 2.68
N THR A 209 15.81 22.51 2.49
CA THR A 209 17.11 22.24 3.11
C THR A 209 17.42 23.21 4.26
N GLY A 210 16.65 24.29 4.40
CA GLY A 210 16.82 25.25 5.49
C GLY A 210 16.38 26.65 5.13
N LYS A 211 17.03 27.61 5.76
CA LYS A 211 16.94 29.05 5.46
C LYS A 211 18.36 29.63 5.31
N ASP A 212 18.52 30.57 4.37
CA ASP A 212 19.77 31.32 4.24
C ASP A 212 19.93 32.39 5.34
N ALA A 213 21.04 33.13 5.31
CA ALA A 213 21.33 34.19 6.28
C ALA A 213 20.32 35.33 6.22
N GLU A 214 19.70 35.55 5.08
CA GLU A 214 18.65 36.55 4.85
C GLU A 214 17.25 36.06 5.27
N GLY A 215 17.11 34.76 5.61
CA GLY A 215 15.86 34.13 6.03
C GLY A 215 15.00 33.61 4.85
N ASN A 216 15.53 33.53 3.64
CA ASN A 216 14.84 32.91 2.54
C ASN A 216 14.94 31.38 2.66
N VAL A 217 13.89 30.67 2.21
CA VAL A 217 13.88 29.20 2.18
C VAL A 217 14.87 28.69 1.14
N THR A 218 15.75 27.80 1.57
CA THR A 218 16.64 27.04 0.68
C THR A 218 16.06 25.68 0.40
N TYR A 219 16.21 25.17 -0.84
CA TYR A 219 15.62 23.92 -1.25
C TYR A 219 16.39 23.28 -2.41
N GLU A 220 16.19 21.99 -2.61
CA GLU A 220 16.74 21.20 -3.70
C GLU A 220 15.65 20.36 -4.37
N GLY A 221 15.88 19.92 -5.62
CA GLY A 221 14.92 19.13 -6.37
C GLY A 221 14.37 19.85 -7.60
N GLY A 222 13.12 19.56 -7.96
CA GLY A 222 12.48 20.15 -9.14
C GLY A 222 13.05 19.68 -10.47
N TRP A 223 13.69 18.51 -10.46
CA TRP A 223 14.25 17.94 -11.69
C TRP A 223 13.15 17.44 -12.61
N GLN A 224 13.13 17.99 -13.80
CA GLN A 224 12.37 17.45 -14.92
C GLN A 224 13.35 17.01 -16.02
N ASN A 225 12.96 15.95 -16.69
CA ASN A 225 13.83 15.20 -17.58
C ASN A 225 14.38 15.99 -18.79
N ASN A 226 13.80 17.13 -19.20
CA ASN A 226 14.27 17.80 -20.41
C ASN A 226 13.98 19.32 -20.51
N ARG A 227 13.34 19.97 -19.53
CA ARG A 227 13.03 21.40 -19.60
C ARG A 227 13.06 22.05 -18.21
N GLN A 228 14.10 22.80 -17.96
CA GLN A 228 14.21 23.64 -16.77
C GLN A 228 13.56 24.99 -17.03
N MET A 229 12.30 25.15 -16.66
CA MET A 229 11.57 26.41 -16.85
C MET A 229 11.13 27.07 -15.53
N GLY A 230 11.61 26.59 -14.40
CA GLY A 230 11.28 27.12 -13.09
C GLY A 230 9.83 26.87 -12.64
N MET A 231 9.62 27.05 -11.36
CA MET A 231 8.29 26.88 -10.75
C MET A 231 7.37 28.07 -11.04
N HIS A 232 6.09 27.79 -11.05
CA HIS A 232 5.07 28.83 -11.17
C HIS A 232 5.11 29.79 -9.97
N LYS A 233 4.89 31.07 -10.21
CA LYS A 233 4.98 32.08 -9.15
C LYS A 233 3.80 32.06 -8.16
N ASP A 234 2.62 31.57 -8.62
CA ASP A 234 1.40 31.60 -7.81
C ASP A 234 0.95 30.19 -7.37
N PHE A 235 1.02 29.19 -8.24
CA PHE A 235 0.52 27.83 -7.95
C PHE A 235 1.56 27.03 -7.16
N ARG A 236 1.61 27.30 -5.84
CA ARG A 236 2.56 26.73 -4.90
C ARG A 236 1.84 26.29 -3.63
N MET A 237 2.38 25.27 -2.99
CA MET A 237 2.03 24.91 -1.61
C MET A 237 3.29 24.36 -0.91
N VAL A 238 3.26 24.34 0.41
CA VAL A 238 4.26 23.65 1.24
C VAL A 238 3.58 22.63 2.11
N GLU A 239 4.30 21.56 2.46
CA GLU A 239 3.83 20.56 3.43
C GLU A 239 4.96 19.98 4.26
N ASN A 240 4.60 19.20 5.27
CA ASN A 240 5.50 18.63 6.27
C ASN A 240 6.28 19.72 7.03
N ILE A 241 5.55 20.72 7.54
CA ILE A 241 6.06 21.80 8.37
C ILE A 241 5.22 21.87 9.64
N PHE A 242 5.87 21.82 10.80
CA PHE A 242 5.16 21.73 12.08
C PHE A 242 4.23 22.89 12.34
N GLU A 243 4.65 24.11 12.03
CA GLU A 243 3.88 25.34 12.29
C GLU A 243 2.68 25.50 11.34
N GLU A 244 2.58 24.67 10.33
CA GLU A 244 1.41 24.59 9.43
C GLU A 244 0.47 23.42 9.83
N LEU A 245 0.65 22.82 11.01
CA LEU A 245 -0.25 21.83 11.60
C LEU A 245 -1.41 22.55 12.29
N ASP A 246 -2.37 23.04 11.53
CA ASP A 246 -3.43 23.92 12.03
C ASP A 246 -4.85 23.56 11.49
N ALA A 247 -4.97 22.50 10.66
CA ALA A 247 -6.25 22.04 10.17
C ALA A 247 -6.55 20.57 10.58
N PRO A 248 -7.82 20.24 10.88
CA PRO A 248 -8.20 18.89 11.25
C PRO A 248 -7.86 17.85 10.18
N GLY A 249 -7.28 16.73 10.58
CA GLY A 249 -6.82 15.66 9.71
C GLY A 249 -5.40 15.86 9.19
N GLU A 250 -4.69 16.84 9.71
CA GLU A 250 -3.28 17.05 9.38
C GLU A 250 -2.34 16.40 10.40
N TRP A 251 -1.17 16.00 9.91
CA TRP A 251 -0.11 15.40 10.69
C TRP A 251 1.27 15.92 10.31
N PHE A 252 2.18 15.83 11.27
CA PHE A 252 3.60 16.14 11.09
C PHE A 252 4.45 15.09 11.80
N HIS A 253 5.51 14.61 11.16
CA HIS A 253 6.45 13.68 11.77
C HIS A 253 7.81 14.33 11.98
N ASP A 254 8.14 14.58 13.23
CA ASP A 254 9.48 15.02 13.60
C ASP A 254 10.44 13.81 13.63
N ARG A 255 11.22 13.67 12.57
CA ARG A 255 12.20 12.60 12.44
C ARG A 255 13.34 12.69 13.45
N LYS A 256 13.65 13.89 13.96
CA LYS A 256 14.74 14.10 14.92
C LYS A 256 14.39 13.56 16.30
N THR A 257 13.15 13.72 16.69
CA THR A 257 12.63 13.26 17.98
C THR A 257 11.84 11.96 17.88
N SER A 258 11.65 11.42 16.66
CA SER A 258 10.79 10.27 16.37
C SER A 258 9.39 10.45 16.97
N THR A 259 8.80 11.62 16.73
CA THR A 259 7.49 11.98 17.27
C THR A 259 6.53 12.32 16.15
N LEU A 260 5.39 11.65 16.14
CA LEU A 260 4.28 11.94 15.24
C LEU A 260 3.28 12.86 15.95
N TYR A 261 2.94 13.96 15.31
CA TYR A 261 1.92 14.91 15.74
C TYR A 261 0.72 14.82 14.80
N PHE A 262 -0.46 14.87 15.37
CA PHE A 262 -1.70 14.78 14.60
C PHE A 262 -2.79 15.66 15.20
N LEU A 263 -3.47 16.44 14.37
CA LEU A 263 -4.65 17.21 14.72
C LEU A 263 -5.90 16.44 14.22
N PRO A 264 -6.58 15.68 15.09
CA PRO A 264 -7.68 14.85 14.66
C PRO A 264 -8.90 15.67 14.22
N ALA A 265 -9.58 15.20 13.18
CA ALA A 265 -10.94 15.69 12.88
C ALA A 265 -11.92 15.26 13.99
N GLN A 266 -13.02 16.00 14.13
CA GLN A 266 -14.04 15.66 15.10
C GLN A 266 -14.54 14.22 14.92
N GLY A 267 -14.57 13.46 16.02
CA GLY A 267 -15.02 12.07 16.04
C GLY A 267 -13.96 11.06 15.58
N THR A 268 -12.70 11.46 15.41
CA THR A 268 -11.60 10.51 15.18
C THR A 268 -11.30 9.76 16.48
N ASP A 269 -11.40 8.43 16.45
CA ASP A 269 -10.95 7.58 17.55
C ASP A 269 -9.45 7.30 17.40
N LEU A 270 -8.67 7.68 18.41
CA LEU A 270 -7.22 7.44 18.48
C LEU A 270 -6.86 6.22 19.34
N ALA A 271 -7.85 5.55 19.94
CA ALA A 271 -7.65 4.37 20.76
C ALA A 271 -7.97 3.06 19.99
N ALA A 272 -8.47 3.18 18.75
CA ALA A 272 -8.88 2.06 17.93
C ALA A 272 -7.73 1.44 17.17
#